data_f0d8b78efb8dd63ef878f1fe32202775
#
_entry.id   f0d8b78efb8dd63ef878f1fe32202775
#
_cell.length_a   1.000
_cell.length_b   1.000
_cell.length_c   1.000
_cell.angle_alpha   90.00
_cell.angle_beta   90.00
_cell.angle_gamma   90.00
#
_symmetry.space_group_name_H-M   'P 1'
#
loop_
_entity.id
_entity.type
_entity.pdbx_description
1 polymer ?
#
loop_
_entity_poly.entity_id
_entity_poly.type
_entity_poly.pdbx_seq_one_letter_code
_entity_poly.pdbx_strand_id
1 'polypeptide(L)'
;MNLKSFWEKEEESPFTLEMIDDEQIREAEGTLGVTLPDTYKKLILEWNGGFTVRNAFPTERPNSWAEDHVQFDHLRGIAKGDGIMNSAQLSDELELPEGLVFISGEEDTWIAMDYRETKEHPPIHYFDLEMEVNFKLADTFDEFVKRLYTADDAMVEVIEIEEEASDLYISKEELELIFERGDLRQQNLFKMANYPMEDIEEIAWFFSRMKQCIQQIKDQHVLYETATAIHSNLLLNPDMPRNDRINQELQEIAEFLENSEDPNTAFLGEDIHPVKKR
;
A
#
# COMPACT_ATOMS: atom_id res chain seq x y z
N MET A 1 -21.65 -6.88 -20.36
CA MET A 1 -20.52 -6.28 -19.65
C MET A 1 -19.33 -6.27 -20.60
N ASN A 2 -18.67 -5.14 -20.80
CA ASN A 2 -17.49 -5.08 -21.66
C ASN A 2 -16.27 -5.42 -20.80
N LEU A 3 -15.80 -6.66 -20.82
CA LEU A 3 -14.65 -7.14 -20.06
C LEU A 3 -13.30 -6.62 -20.62
N LYS A 4 -13.33 -6.01 -21.82
CA LYS A 4 -12.11 -5.54 -22.52
C LYS A 4 -11.31 -4.44 -21.79
N SER A 5 -11.82 -3.93 -20.67
CA SER A 5 -11.17 -2.91 -19.84
C SER A 5 -11.02 -3.38 -18.38
N PHE A 6 -10.95 -4.67 -18.12
CA PHE A 6 -10.79 -5.18 -16.75
C PHE A 6 -9.32 -5.17 -16.32
N TRP A 7 -8.44 -5.60 -17.22
CA TRP A 7 -7.02 -5.77 -16.96
C TRP A 7 -6.22 -4.50 -17.30
N GLU A 8 -5.36 -4.11 -16.40
CA GLU A 8 -4.22 -3.27 -16.69
C GLU A 8 -3.11 -4.16 -17.25
N LYS A 9 -2.82 -4.02 -18.55
CA LYS A 9 -1.91 -4.92 -19.24
C LYS A 9 -0.46 -4.46 -19.08
N GLU A 10 0.13 -4.80 -17.96
CA GLU A 10 1.57 -4.66 -17.74
C GLU A 10 2.28 -5.99 -18.02
N GLU A 11 3.32 -5.95 -18.87
CA GLU A 11 4.07 -7.15 -19.26
C GLU A 11 4.90 -7.75 -18.11
N GLU A 12 5.20 -6.99 -17.04
CA GLU A 12 6.03 -7.39 -15.90
C GLU A 12 5.29 -7.32 -14.54
N SER A 13 4.00 -7.61 -14.49
CA SER A 13 3.26 -7.67 -13.23
C SER A 13 3.64 -8.91 -12.42
N PRO A 14 3.90 -8.80 -11.10
CA PRO A 14 4.17 -9.96 -10.24
C PRO A 14 2.97 -10.91 -10.11
N PHE A 15 1.77 -10.45 -10.43
CA PHE A 15 0.54 -11.24 -10.36
C PHE A 15 0.17 -11.95 -11.67
N THR A 16 0.89 -11.65 -12.78
CA THR A 16 0.62 -12.28 -14.08
C THR A 16 1.28 -13.66 -14.15
N LEU A 17 0.48 -14.68 -14.37
CA LEU A 17 0.88 -16.07 -14.47
C LEU A 17 0.87 -16.54 -15.93
N GLU A 18 1.44 -17.74 -16.19
CA GLU A 18 1.36 -18.36 -17.51
C GLU A 18 -0.09 -18.55 -17.95
N MET A 19 -0.36 -18.32 -19.24
CA MET A 19 -1.70 -18.50 -19.82
C MET A 19 -2.15 -19.95 -19.68
N ILE A 20 -3.43 -20.14 -19.41
CA ILE A 20 -4.04 -21.46 -19.20
C ILE A 20 -5.22 -21.69 -20.14
N ASP A 21 -5.66 -22.92 -20.21
CA ASP A 21 -6.81 -23.36 -20.99
C ASP A 21 -7.97 -23.90 -20.13
N ASP A 22 -9.08 -24.27 -20.77
CA ASP A 22 -10.25 -24.81 -20.08
C ASP A 22 -9.98 -26.16 -19.38
N GLU A 23 -8.97 -26.93 -19.74
CA GLU A 23 -8.61 -28.19 -19.10
C GLU A 23 -7.93 -27.91 -17.76
N GLN A 24 -7.01 -26.95 -17.72
CA GLN A 24 -6.32 -26.51 -16.50
C GLN A 24 -7.29 -25.85 -15.51
N ILE A 25 -8.30 -25.12 -15.98
CA ILE A 25 -9.39 -24.60 -15.10
C ILE A 25 -10.15 -25.76 -14.46
N ARG A 26 -10.52 -26.81 -15.22
CA ARG A 26 -11.22 -28.00 -14.69
C ARG A 26 -10.37 -28.76 -13.67
N GLU A 27 -9.05 -28.86 -13.91
CA GLU A 27 -8.12 -29.46 -12.95
C GLU A 27 -8.06 -28.65 -11.65
N ALA A 28 -8.05 -27.30 -11.75
CA ALA A 28 -8.07 -26.42 -10.60
C ALA A 28 -9.37 -26.57 -9.79
N GLU A 29 -10.53 -26.54 -10.47
CA GLU A 29 -11.84 -26.77 -9.83
C GLU A 29 -11.89 -28.14 -9.11
N GLY A 30 -11.35 -29.19 -9.76
CA GLY A 30 -11.26 -30.53 -9.16
C GLY A 30 -10.36 -30.57 -7.93
N THR A 31 -9.26 -29.86 -7.92
CA THR A 31 -8.32 -29.77 -6.81
C THR A 31 -8.87 -28.95 -5.64
N LEU A 32 -9.49 -27.81 -5.93
CA LEU A 32 -10.14 -26.95 -4.92
C LEU A 32 -11.46 -27.56 -4.41
N GLY A 33 -12.06 -28.50 -5.15
CA GLY A 33 -13.34 -29.15 -4.82
C GLY A 33 -14.53 -28.20 -4.92
N VAL A 34 -14.46 -27.20 -5.82
CA VAL A 34 -15.48 -26.15 -6.03
C VAL A 34 -15.68 -25.87 -7.52
N THR A 35 -16.77 -25.19 -7.87
CA THR A 35 -17.00 -24.63 -9.20
C THR A 35 -16.70 -23.13 -9.19
N LEU A 36 -15.73 -22.71 -10.01
CA LEU A 36 -15.37 -21.29 -10.13
C LEU A 36 -16.45 -20.51 -10.91
N PRO A 37 -16.70 -19.22 -10.57
CA PRO A 37 -17.65 -18.39 -11.30
C PRO A 37 -17.29 -18.25 -12.79
N ASP A 38 -18.28 -18.31 -13.68
CA ASP A 38 -18.04 -18.21 -15.12
C ASP A 38 -17.37 -16.90 -15.53
N THR A 39 -17.68 -15.80 -14.85
CA THR A 39 -17.00 -14.52 -15.10
C THR A 39 -15.53 -14.57 -14.69
N TYR A 40 -15.20 -15.21 -13.57
CA TYR A 40 -13.79 -15.41 -13.17
C TYR A 40 -13.04 -16.23 -14.23
N LYS A 41 -13.60 -17.37 -14.63
CA LYS A 41 -12.99 -18.23 -15.68
C LYS A 41 -12.73 -17.48 -16.99
N LYS A 42 -13.68 -16.65 -17.44
CA LYS A 42 -13.51 -15.82 -18.64
C LYS A 42 -12.39 -14.79 -18.51
N LEU A 43 -12.26 -14.16 -17.34
CA LEU A 43 -11.18 -13.20 -17.08
C LEU A 43 -9.83 -13.90 -17.10
N ILE A 44 -9.70 -15.05 -16.43
CA ILE A 44 -8.45 -15.82 -16.36
C ILE A 44 -8.04 -16.41 -17.71
N LEU A 45 -8.99 -16.80 -18.56
CA LEU A 45 -8.70 -17.23 -19.94
C LEU A 45 -8.25 -16.07 -20.84
N GLU A 46 -8.66 -14.84 -20.54
CA GLU A 46 -8.16 -13.64 -21.23
C GLU A 46 -6.76 -13.25 -20.77
N TRP A 47 -6.54 -13.28 -19.44
CA TRP A 47 -5.26 -12.93 -18.80
C TRP A 47 -5.18 -13.60 -17.43
N ASN A 48 -4.20 -14.47 -17.22
CA ASN A 48 -4.15 -15.32 -16.03
C ASN A 48 -3.54 -14.59 -14.81
N GLY A 49 -4.33 -13.70 -14.19
CA GLY A 49 -3.93 -12.86 -13.08
C GLY A 49 -3.26 -11.55 -13.51
N GLY A 50 -3.21 -10.56 -12.65
CA GLY A 50 -2.60 -9.26 -12.92
C GLY A 50 -3.36 -8.10 -12.30
N PHE A 51 -2.84 -6.90 -12.51
CA PHE A 51 -3.48 -5.67 -12.06
C PHE A 51 -4.79 -5.37 -12.79
N THR A 52 -5.69 -4.67 -12.11
CA THR A 52 -7.03 -4.34 -12.60
C THR A 52 -7.23 -2.83 -12.73
N VAL A 53 -7.83 -2.39 -13.84
CA VAL A 53 -8.13 -0.95 -14.07
C VAL A 53 -9.06 -0.37 -13.01
N ARG A 54 -9.90 -1.20 -12.40
CA ARG A 54 -10.81 -0.80 -11.32
C ARG A 54 -10.30 -1.39 -10.04
N ASN A 55 -9.82 -0.53 -9.17
CA ASN A 55 -9.01 -0.88 -8.00
C ASN A 55 -9.74 -0.80 -6.66
N ALA A 56 -11.06 -0.53 -6.66
CA ALA A 56 -11.82 -0.35 -5.43
C ALA A 56 -13.23 -0.96 -5.48
N PHE A 57 -13.68 -1.45 -4.33
CA PHE A 57 -15.06 -1.89 -4.12
C PHE A 57 -15.71 -1.05 -2.99
N PRO A 58 -16.88 -0.41 -3.22
CA PRO A 58 -17.49 0.47 -2.25
C PRO A 58 -18.04 -0.29 -1.05
N THR A 59 -17.79 0.21 0.16
CA THR A 59 -18.32 -0.33 1.43
C THR A 59 -18.71 0.82 2.37
N GLU A 60 -19.65 0.56 3.28
CA GLU A 60 -19.99 1.49 4.36
C GLU A 60 -19.22 1.15 5.65
N ARG A 61 -18.34 0.15 5.60
CA ARG A 61 -17.56 -0.32 6.76
C ARG A 61 -16.12 0.15 6.63
N PRO A 62 -15.61 0.93 7.59
CA PRO A 62 -14.21 1.29 7.65
C PRO A 62 -13.32 0.04 7.74
N ASN A 63 -12.14 0.13 7.15
CA ASN A 63 -11.12 -0.91 7.18
C ASN A 63 -9.73 -0.23 7.21
N SER A 64 -8.65 -0.99 7.28
CA SER A 64 -7.28 -0.44 7.37
C SER A 64 -6.85 0.40 6.15
N TRP A 65 -7.53 0.24 4.99
CA TRP A 65 -7.23 1.02 3.78
C TRP A 65 -8.01 2.32 3.70
N ALA A 66 -9.34 2.27 3.97
CA ALA A 66 -10.22 3.43 3.77
C ALA A 66 -11.51 3.32 4.59
N GLU A 67 -12.21 4.47 4.72
CA GLU A 67 -13.50 4.53 5.41
C GLU A 67 -14.66 4.02 4.56
N ASP A 68 -14.57 4.09 3.21
CA ASP A 68 -15.69 3.94 2.28
C ASP A 68 -15.46 2.90 1.16
N HIS A 69 -14.27 2.28 1.08
CA HIS A 69 -13.98 1.23 0.10
C HIS A 69 -12.94 0.23 0.59
N VAL A 70 -12.89 -0.95 -0.04
CA VAL A 70 -11.77 -1.89 0.06
C VAL A 70 -10.97 -1.87 -1.23
N GLN A 71 -9.65 -2.02 -1.12
CA GLN A 71 -8.75 -2.08 -2.26
C GLN A 71 -8.89 -3.41 -2.99
N PHE A 72 -8.82 -3.35 -4.33
CA PHE A 72 -8.81 -4.49 -5.24
C PHE A 72 -7.95 -4.16 -6.46
N ASP A 73 -6.66 -4.07 -6.27
CA ASP A 73 -5.72 -3.65 -7.32
C ASP A 73 -5.33 -4.79 -8.28
N HIS A 74 -5.44 -6.05 -7.85
CA HIS A 74 -5.12 -7.20 -8.66
C HIS A 74 -6.14 -8.34 -8.51
N LEU A 75 -6.21 -9.21 -9.50
CA LEU A 75 -6.92 -10.47 -9.43
C LEU A 75 -5.93 -11.62 -9.56
N ARG A 76 -5.92 -12.54 -8.59
CA ARG A 76 -5.04 -13.71 -8.58
C ARG A 76 -5.51 -14.73 -9.63
N GLY A 77 -4.55 -15.23 -10.41
CA GLY A 77 -4.75 -16.23 -11.44
C GLY A 77 -4.71 -17.67 -10.90
N ILE A 78 -4.60 -18.63 -11.81
CA ILE A 78 -4.51 -20.07 -11.53
C ILE A 78 -3.14 -20.60 -11.93
N ALA A 79 -2.37 -21.10 -10.95
CA ALA A 79 -1.13 -21.86 -11.18
C ALA A 79 -0.92 -22.87 -10.06
N LYS A 80 -0.13 -23.93 -10.32
CA LYS A 80 0.24 -24.92 -9.31
C LYS A 80 1.14 -24.27 -8.25
N GLY A 81 0.68 -24.26 -6.99
CA GLY A 81 1.41 -23.71 -5.87
C GLY A 81 1.42 -22.18 -5.82
N ASP A 82 0.69 -21.51 -6.71
CA ASP A 82 0.61 -20.07 -6.78
C ASP A 82 -0.83 -19.63 -7.14
N GLY A 83 -1.07 -18.33 -7.17
CA GLY A 83 -2.40 -17.77 -7.43
C GLY A 83 -3.43 -18.33 -6.43
N ILE A 84 -4.65 -18.67 -6.95
CA ILE A 84 -5.72 -19.18 -6.08
C ILE A 84 -5.46 -20.62 -5.58
N MET A 85 -4.51 -21.36 -6.17
CA MET A 85 -4.26 -22.74 -5.81
C MET A 85 -3.58 -22.89 -4.45
N ASN A 86 -2.93 -21.86 -3.92
CA ASN A 86 -2.34 -21.89 -2.58
C ASN A 86 -3.30 -21.42 -1.47
N SER A 87 -4.60 -21.25 -1.77
CA SER A 87 -5.59 -20.71 -0.82
C SER A 87 -5.70 -21.53 0.48
N ALA A 88 -5.56 -22.84 0.43
CA ALA A 88 -5.58 -23.69 1.63
C ALA A 88 -4.36 -23.41 2.54
N GLN A 89 -3.17 -23.25 1.95
CA GLN A 89 -1.97 -22.87 2.69
C GLN A 89 -2.11 -21.47 3.30
N LEU A 90 -2.63 -20.52 2.53
CA LEU A 90 -2.89 -19.16 3.04
C LEU A 90 -3.91 -19.18 4.19
N SER A 91 -4.97 -19.97 4.12
CA SER A 91 -5.91 -20.10 5.25
C SER A 91 -5.21 -20.52 6.53
N ASP A 92 -4.30 -21.52 6.44
CA ASP A 92 -3.52 -21.99 7.60
C ASP A 92 -2.55 -20.91 8.11
N GLU A 93 -1.84 -20.22 7.22
CA GLU A 93 -0.86 -19.17 7.58
C GLU A 93 -1.52 -17.95 8.22
N LEU A 94 -2.71 -17.58 7.73
CA LEU A 94 -3.48 -16.42 8.21
C LEU A 94 -4.43 -16.77 9.37
N GLU A 95 -4.46 -18.02 9.83
CA GLU A 95 -5.40 -18.53 10.84
C GLU A 95 -6.88 -18.31 10.47
N LEU A 96 -7.19 -18.32 9.16
CA LEU A 96 -8.53 -18.15 8.60
C LEU A 96 -9.20 -19.52 8.34
N PRO A 97 -10.55 -19.58 8.31
CA PRO A 97 -11.26 -20.83 8.07
C PRO A 97 -10.94 -21.47 6.72
N GLU A 98 -10.96 -22.81 6.66
CA GLU A 98 -10.94 -23.56 5.40
C GLU A 98 -12.16 -23.22 4.51
N GLY A 99 -12.03 -23.41 3.21
CA GLY A 99 -13.11 -23.19 2.23
C GLY A 99 -13.14 -21.76 1.67
N LEU A 100 -12.08 -20.99 1.89
CA LEU A 100 -11.84 -19.70 1.25
C LEU A 100 -10.95 -19.89 0.02
N VAL A 101 -11.26 -19.20 -1.07
CA VAL A 101 -10.42 -19.11 -2.26
C VAL A 101 -10.04 -17.64 -2.45
N PHE A 102 -8.79 -17.31 -2.10
CA PHE A 102 -8.29 -15.93 -2.09
C PHE A 102 -8.04 -15.43 -3.51
N ILE A 103 -8.73 -14.36 -3.90
CA ILE A 103 -8.70 -13.78 -5.25
C ILE A 103 -7.94 -12.46 -5.35
N SER A 104 -7.69 -11.81 -4.24
CA SER A 104 -6.87 -10.59 -4.12
C SER A 104 -6.41 -10.43 -2.69
N GLY A 105 -5.39 -9.61 -2.46
CA GLY A 105 -4.91 -9.24 -1.14
C GLY A 105 -3.44 -9.54 -0.92
N GLU A 106 -2.89 -8.83 0.04
CA GLU A 106 -1.51 -8.95 0.50
C GLU A 106 -1.48 -8.69 2.02
N GLU A 107 -0.43 -9.15 2.68
CA GLU A 107 -0.18 -8.93 4.10
C GLU A 107 -1.40 -9.23 4.98
N ASP A 108 -2.05 -8.20 5.51
CA ASP A 108 -3.14 -8.31 6.48
C ASP A 108 -4.56 -8.17 5.87
N THR A 109 -4.67 -7.89 4.57
CA THR A 109 -5.96 -7.67 3.92
C THR A 109 -6.21 -8.60 2.73
N TRP A 110 -7.37 -9.28 2.75
CA TRP A 110 -7.68 -10.32 1.77
C TRP A 110 -9.12 -10.27 1.28
N ILE A 111 -9.30 -10.57 -0.01
CA ILE A 111 -10.62 -10.77 -0.63
C ILE A 111 -10.70 -12.22 -1.11
N ALA A 112 -11.76 -12.91 -0.71
CA ALA A 112 -11.95 -14.31 -1.03
C ALA A 112 -13.35 -14.63 -1.56
N MET A 113 -13.42 -15.62 -2.44
CA MET A 113 -14.63 -16.38 -2.74
C MET A 113 -14.87 -17.33 -1.55
N ASP A 114 -16.00 -17.20 -0.89
CA ASP A 114 -16.34 -17.97 0.31
C ASP A 114 -17.14 -19.23 -0.03
N TYR A 115 -16.48 -20.36 -0.02
CA TYR A 115 -17.08 -21.66 -0.31
C TYR A 115 -17.44 -22.47 0.95
N ARG A 116 -17.40 -21.86 2.14
CA ARG A 116 -17.72 -22.57 3.39
C ARG A 116 -19.13 -23.18 3.42
N GLU A 117 -20.10 -22.48 2.83
CA GLU A 117 -21.51 -22.90 2.82
C GLU A 117 -22.01 -23.35 1.44
N THR A 118 -21.17 -23.30 0.40
CA THR A 118 -21.52 -23.63 -0.97
C THR A 118 -20.38 -24.29 -1.72
N LYS A 119 -20.66 -24.89 -2.87
CA LYS A 119 -19.63 -25.39 -3.81
C LYS A 119 -19.67 -24.67 -5.16
N GLU A 120 -20.65 -23.81 -5.35
CA GLU A 120 -20.85 -23.01 -6.55
C GLU A 120 -21.48 -21.67 -6.18
N HIS A 121 -21.28 -20.63 -6.98
CA HIS A 121 -21.81 -19.29 -6.76
C HIS A 121 -21.46 -18.70 -5.37
N PRO A 122 -20.17 -18.64 -4.98
CA PRO A 122 -19.76 -18.17 -3.68
C PRO A 122 -20.03 -16.68 -3.51
N PRO A 123 -20.40 -16.22 -2.31
CA PRO A 123 -20.31 -14.82 -1.96
C PRO A 123 -18.84 -14.39 -1.89
N ILE A 124 -18.61 -13.07 -2.00
CA ILE A 124 -17.29 -12.47 -1.87
C ILE A 124 -17.15 -11.82 -0.49
N HIS A 125 -16.12 -12.21 0.24
CA HIS A 125 -15.82 -11.73 1.57
C HIS A 125 -14.49 -10.99 1.62
N TYR A 126 -14.43 -9.96 2.47
CA TYR A 126 -13.24 -9.23 2.85
C TYR A 126 -12.81 -9.64 4.25
N PHE A 127 -11.52 -9.75 4.44
CA PHE A 127 -10.85 -10.02 5.70
C PHE A 127 -9.78 -8.97 5.91
N ASP A 128 -9.75 -8.36 7.08
CA ASP A 128 -8.76 -7.41 7.55
C ASP A 128 -8.27 -7.92 8.90
N LEU A 129 -7.04 -8.42 8.92
CA LEU A 129 -6.46 -9.07 10.09
C LEU A 129 -5.95 -8.03 11.09
N GLU A 130 -5.54 -6.86 10.62
CA GLU A 130 -5.08 -5.77 11.47
C GLU A 130 -6.25 -5.21 12.31
N MET A 131 -7.39 -4.94 11.68
CA MET A 131 -8.59 -4.46 12.38
C MET A 131 -9.45 -5.58 12.96
N GLU A 132 -9.09 -6.86 12.77
CA GLU A 132 -9.86 -8.03 13.17
C GLU A 132 -11.31 -8.00 12.65
N VAL A 133 -11.53 -7.47 11.44
CA VAL A 133 -12.85 -7.40 10.83
C VAL A 133 -12.97 -8.28 9.59
N ASN A 134 -14.15 -8.85 9.40
CA ASN A 134 -14.51 -9.51 8.16
C ASN A 134 -15.97 -9.26 7.82
N PHE A 135 -16.26 -9.12 6.53
CA PHE A 135 -17.63 -8.90 6.07
C PHE A 135 -17.82 -9.27 4.60
N LYS A 136 -19.07 -9.55 4.27
CA LYS A 136 -19.46 -9.85 2.89
C LYS A 136 -19.50 -8.56 2.05
N LEU A 137 -18.83 -8.59 0.89
CA LEU A 137 -18.83 -7.51 -0.11
C LEU A 137 -19.98 -7.67 -1.12
N ALA A 138 -20.18 -8.89 -1.63
CA ALA A 138 -21.19 -9.17 -2.66
C ALA A 138 -21.75 -10.59 -2.52
N ASP A 139 -22.96 -10.84 -3.04
CA ASP A 139 -23.55 -12.16 -3.04
C ASP A 139 -22.98 -13.09 -4.13
N THR A 140 -22.35 -12.52 -5.15
CA THR A 140 -21.71 -13.27 -6.24
C THR A 140 -20.49 -12.53 -6.77
N PHE A 141 -19.58 -13.27 -7.44
CA PHE A 141 -18.44 -12.67 -8.14
C PHE A 141 -18.88 -11.71 -9.27
N ASP A 142 -19.98 -12.03 -9.96
CA ASP A 142 -20.54 -11.15 -11.00
C ASP A 142 -21.03 -9.81 -10.44
N GLU A 143 -21.64 -9.81 -9.27
CA GLU A 143 -22.05 -8.59 -8.58
C GLU A 143 -20.83 -7.80 -8.12
N PHE A 144 -19.85 -8.48 -7.54
CA PHE A 144 -18.59 -7.88 -7.11
C PHE A 144 -17.93 -7.12 -8.26
N VAL A 145 -17.65 -7.79 -9.38
CA VAL A 145 -17.00 -7.18 -10.55
C VAL A 145 -17.79 -6.01 -11.15
N LYS A 146 -19.14 -6.06 -11.11
CA LYS A 146 -20.00 -4.96 -11.60
C LYS A 146 -19.89 -3.69 -10.76
N ARG A 147 -19.65 -3.85 -9.45
CA ARG A 147 -19.57 -2.75 -8.50
C ARG A 147 -18.17 -2.16 -8.35
N LEU A 148 -17.15 -2.83 -8.89
CA LEU A 148 -15.79 -2.28 -8.93
C LEU A 148 -15.78 -0.94 -9.67
N TYR A 149 -15.06 0.01 -9.13
CA TYR A 149 -14.81 1.32 -9.72
C TYR A 149 -13.34 1.67 -9.58
N THR A 150 -12.88 2.67 -10.29
CA THR A 150 -11.58 3.26 -10.05
C THR A 150 -11.77 4.26 -8.93
N ALA A 151 -11.25 3.95 -7.73
CA ALA A 151 -11.06 4.99 -6.74
C ALA A 151 -10.06 5.95 -7.37
N ASP A 152 -10.40 7.22 -7.46
CA ASP A 152 -9.38 8.24 -7.60
C ASP A 152 -8.57 8.13 -6.29
N ASP A 153 -7.48 7.37 -6.37
CA ASP A 153 -6.53 7.30 -5.29
C ASP A 153 -5.98 8.71 -5.09
N ALA A 154 -6.60 9.39 -4.15
CA ALA A 154 -5.94 10.51 -3.49
C ALA A 154 -4.69 10.00 -2.73
N MET A 155 -4.29 8.73 -2.90
CA MET A 155 -3.20 8.08 -2.16
C MET A 155 -2.21 7.29 -3.02
N VAL A 156 -2.43 7.09 -4.31
CA VAL A 156 -1.36 6.75 -5.28
C VAL A 156 -1.70 7.45 -6.59
N GLU A 157 -1.38 8.73 -6.72
CA GLU A 157 -0.94 9.21 -8.02
C GLU A 157 0.33 8.41 -8.38
N VAL A 158 0.16 7.26 -9.06
CA VAL A 158 1.14 6.89 -10.05
C VAL A 158 1.04 8.00 -11.08
N ILE A 159 1.84 9.03 -10.88
CA ILE A 159 2.05 10.10 -11.82
C ILE A 159 2.54 9.40 -13.08
N GLU A 160 1.66 9.26 -14.09
CA GLU A 160 2.12 9.21 -15.46
C GLU A 160 3.05 10.40 -15.61
N ILE A 161 4.36 10.12 -15.63
CA ILE A 161 5.40 11.12 -15.89
C ILE A 161 5.32 11.45 -17.38
N GLU A 162 4.26 12.13 -17.79
CA GLU A 162 4.24 12.95 -18.98
C GLU A 162 3.70 14.32 -18.59
N GLU A 163 4.67 15.27 -18.44
CA GLU A 163 4.47 16.72 -18.37
C GLU A 163 3.63 17.24 -17.18
N GLU A 164 4.20 17.26 -16.01
CA GLU A 164 4.41 18.43 -15.16
C GLU A 164 5.22 18.03 -13.91
N ALA A 165 6.52 18.02 -14.03
CA ALA A 165 7.46 17.88 -12.91
C ALA A 165 7.35 19.04 -11.87
N SER A 166 6.29 19.85 -11.92
CA SER A 166 6.10 20.98 -11.03
C SER A 166 5.45 20.64 -9.69
N ASP A 167 4.66 19.57 -9.59
CA ASP A 167 3.90 19.25 -8.36
C ASP A 167 4.64 18.29 -7.40
N LEU A 168 5.74 17.68 -7.85
CA LEU A 168 6.66 16.92 -6.99
C LEU A 168 7.62 17.84 -6.19
N TYR A 169 7.84 19.07 -6.65
CA TYR A 169 8.70 20.04 -5.99
C TYR A 169 7.85 21.03 -5.20
N ILE A 170 7.71 20.74 -3.90
CA ILE A 170 7.15 21.74 -2.99
C ILE A 170 8.11 22.92 -2.89
N SER A 171 7.59 24.14 -3.04
CA SER A 171 8.38 25.34 -2.82
C SER A 171 8.68 25.52 -1.32
N LYS A 172 9.75 26.26 -1.03
CA LYS A 172 10.08 26.59 0.36
C LYS A 172 8.94 27.35 1.05
N GLU A 173 8.24 28.22 0.34
CA GLU A 173 7.11 29.00 0.81
C GLU A 173 5.93 28.12 1.21
N GLU A 174 5.63 27.09 0.40
CA GLU A 174 4.57 26.12 0.71
C GLU A 174 4.95 25.25 1.90
N LEU A 175 6.20 24.80 1.95
CA LEU A 175 6.69 24.02 3.07
C LEU A 175 6.70 24.83 4.39
N GLU A 176 7.03 26.14 4.33
CA GLU A 176 6.92 27.03 5.48
C GLU A 176 5.47 27.11 6.01
N LEU A 177 4.48 27.18 5.11
CA LEU A 177 3.06 27.17 5.50
C LEU A 177 2.64 25.85 6.17
N ILE A 178 3.19 24.72 5.73
CA ILE A 178 2.95 23.42 6.37
C ILE A 178 3.49 23.41 7.78
N PHE A 179 4.73 23.89 7.97
CA PHE A 179 5.35 24.00 9.31
C PHE A 179 4.59 24.96 10.22
N GLU A 180 4.18 26.12 9.73
CA GLU A 180 3.41 27.10 10.50
C GLU A 180 2.05 26.56 10.97
N ARG A 181 1.40 25.73 10.16
CA ARG A 181 0.09 25.12 10.45
C ARG A 181 0.21 23.86 11.29
N GLY A 182 1.39 23.27 11.37
CA GLY A 182 1.61 21.95 11.98
C GLY A 182 0.84 20.85 11.24
N ASP A 183 0.68 20.99 9.92
CA ASP A 183 -0.09 20.06 9.09
C ASP A 183 0.78 18.86 8.65
N LEU A 184 0.87 17.86 9.52
CA LEU A 184 1.70 16.67 9.36
C LEU A 184 0.91 15.48 8.77
N ARG A 185 -0.08 15.73 7.92
CA ARG A 185 -0.76 14.66 7.18
C ARG A 185 0.21 13.99 6.22
N GLN A 186 -0.06 12.73 5.90
CA GLN A 186 0.78 11.85 5.09
C GLN A 186 1.28 12.49 3.79
N GLN A 187 0.40 13.16 3.02
CA GLN A 187 0.78 13.89 1.81
C GLN A 187 1.85 14.98 2.04
N ASN A 188 1.81 15.67 3.19
CA ASN A 188 2.79 16.70 3.52
C ASN A 188 4.11 16.09 4.02
N LEU A 189 4.04 14.96 4.74
CA LEU A 189 5.21 14.19 5.13
C LEU A 189 5.92 13.59 3.90
N PHE A 190 5.17 13.13 2.90
CA PHE A 190 5.73 12.70 1.62
C PHE A 190 6.45 13.83 0.89
N LYS A 191 5.89 15.05 0.83
CA LYS A 191 6.55 16.23 0.28
C LYS A 191 7.83 16.59 1.03
N MET A 192 7.84 16.47 2.36
CA MET A 192 9.03 16.69 3.19
C MET A 192 10.11 15.63 2.91
N ALA A 193 9.73 14.35 2.75
CA ALA A 193 10.66 13.27 2.42
C ALA A 193 11.34 13.47 1.06
N ASN A 194 10.67 14.12 0.12
CA ASN A 194 11.17 14.37 -1.24
C ASN A 194 11.69 15.81 -1.44
N TYR A 195 11.83 16.61 -0.37
CA TYR A 195 12.34 17.97 -0.48
C TYR A 195 13.81 17.97 -0.95
N PRO A 196 14.17 18.74 -2.00
CA PRO A 196 15.50 18.72 -2.57
C PRO A 196 16.54 19.34 -1.63
N MET A 197 17.75 18.74 -1.58
CA MET A 197 18.83 19.08 -0.68
C MET A 197 20.09 19.58 -1.43
N GLU A 198 19.95 20.68 -2.15
CA GLU A 198 21.01 21.23 -3.00
C GLU A 198 21.70 22.45 -2.38
N ASP A 199 20.97 23.36 -1.76
CA ASP A 199 21.47 24.59 -1.16
C ASP A 199 21.68 24.44 0.34
N ILE A 200 22.91 24.77 0.82
CA ILE A 200 23.33 24.55 2.21
C ILE A 200 22.54 25.38 3.23
N GLU A 201 22.09 26.58 2.87
CA GLU A 201 21.29 27.43 3.76
C GLU A 201 19.85 26.92 3.83
N GLU A 202 19.35 26.39 2.74
CA GLU A 202 18.03 25.81 2.64
C GLU A 202 17.94 24.47 3.40
N ILE A 203 18.96 23.63 3.28
CA ILE A 203 19.11 22.40 4.08
C ILE A 203 19.14 22.72 5.57
N ALA A 204 19.95 23.71 5.99
CA ALA A 204 20.02 24.12 7.37
C ALA A 204 18.68 24.67 7.91
N TRP A 205 17.94 25.40 7.07
CA TRP A 205 16.59 25.87 7.39
C TRP A 205 15.62 24.70 7.54
N PHE A 206 15.61 23.76 6.59
CA PHE A 206 14.71 22.59 6.59
C PHE A 206 14.87 21.77 7.87
N PHE A 207 16.08 21.31 8.20
CA PHE A 207 16.30 20.52 9.41
C PHE A 207 16.03 21.30 10.70
N SER A 208 16.27 22.61 10.71
CA SER A 208 15.89 23.44 11.85
C SER A 208 14.37 23.49 12.06
N ARG A 209 13.59 23.55 10.94
CA ARG A 209 12.12 23.49 11.02
C ARG A 209 11.60 22.11 11.41
N MET A 210 12.17 21.04 10.83
CA MET A 210 11.83 19.67 11.22
C MET A 210 12.08 19.43 12.71
N LYS A 211 13.22 19.87 13.25
CA LYS A 211 13.51 19.79 14.69
C LYS A 211 12.46 20.49 15.53
N GLN A 212 12.09 21.72 15.17
CA GLN A 212 11.05 22.46 15.90
C GLN A 212 9.70 21.73 15.84
N CYS A 213 9.40 21.11 14.71
CA CYS A 213 8.18 20.38 14.49
C CYS A 213 8.09 19.13 15.37
N ILE A 214 9.10 18.25 15.35
CA ILE A 214 9.10 17.00 16.13
C ILE A 214 9.01 17.25 17.64
N GLN A 215 9.60 18.35 18.14
CA GLN A 215 9.55 18.70 19.56
C GLN A 215 8.15 19.10 20.06
N GLN A 216 7.20 19.39 19.15
CA GLN A 216 5.83 19.76 19.48
C GLN A 216 4.85 18.59 19.34
N ILE A 217 5.25 17.51 18.69
CA ILE A 217 4.41 16.31 18.47
C ILE A 217 4.28 15.56 19.79
N LYS A 218 3.03 15.27 20.16
CA LYS A 218 2.70 14.47 21.35
C LYS A 218 2.23 13.05 21.00
N ASP A 219 1.69 12.89 19.82
CA ASP A 219 1.21 11.62 19.29
C ASP A 219 2.39 10.80 18.79
N GLN A 220 2.58 9.58 19.32
CA GLN A 220 3.72 8.74 18.99
C GLN A 220 3.66 8.23 17.55
N HIS A 221 2.46 7.98 17.00
CA HIS A 221 2.30 7.58 15.61
C HIS A 221 2.70 8.71 14.66
N VAL A 222 2.21 9.94 14.89
CA VAL A 222 2.60 11.12 14.10
C VAL A 222 4.10 11.40 14.22
N LEU A 223 4.70 11.14 15.40
CA LEU A 223 6.15 11.29 15.61
C LEU A 223 6.92 10.27 14.77
N TYR A 224 6.50 9.01 14.76
CA TYR A 224 7.09 7.96 13.95
C TYR A 224 7.02 8.28 12.44
N GLU A 225 5.85 8.66 11.94
CA GLU A 225 5.66 9.07 10.54
C GLU A 225 6.57 10.24 10.14
N THR A 226 6.69 11.25 11.04
CA THR A 226 7.56 12.41 10.81
C THR A 226 9.04 12.02 10.82
N ALA A 227 9.45 11.13 11.73
CA ALA A 227 10.81 10.58 11.78
C ALA A 227 11.13 9.78 10.50
N THR A 228 10.18 9.00 10.00
CA THR A 228 10.29 8.27 8.74
C THR A 228 10.48 9.22 7.56
N ALA A 229 9.75 10.34 7.51
CA ALA A 229 9.93 11.34 6.45
C ALA A 229 11.35 11.98 6.48
N ILE A 230 11.88 12.27 7.66
CA ILE A 230 13.26 12.78 7.82
C ILE A 230 14.28 11.75 7.35
N HIS A 231 14.13 10.49 7.79
CA HIS A 231 15.03 9.40 7.43
C HIS A 231 15.01 9.14 5.92
N SER A 232 13.83 9.09 5.31
CA SER A 232 13.65 8.92 3.86
C SER A 232 14.32 10.05 3.07
N ASN A 233 14.16 11.32 3.52
CA ASN A 233 14.82 12.44 2.88
C ASN A 233 16.35 12.29 2.89
N LEU A 234 16.93 11.84 4.02
CA LEU A 234 18.37 11.59 4.12
C LEU A 234 18.85 10.45 3.23
N LEU A 235 18.05 9.39 3.07
CA LEU A 235 18.35 8.27 2.17
C LEU A 235 18.28 8.68 0.69
N LEU A 236 17.33 9.53 0.32
CA LEU A 236 17.17 10.04 -1.04
C LEU A 236 18.26 11.06 -1.41
N ASN A 237 18.90 11.70 -0.42
CA ASN A 237 19.93 12.72 -0.62
C ASN A 237 21.27 12.34 0.06
N PRO A 238 21.89 11.19 -0.31
CA PRO A 238 23.11 10.70 0.36
C PRO A 238 24.30 11.65 0.24
N ASP A 239 24.35 12.42 -0.85
CA ASP A 239 25.44 13.35 -1.19
C ASP A 239 25.10 14.81 -0.83
N MET A 240 24.06 15.05 -0.04
CA MET A 240 23.67 16.43 0.33
C MET A 240 24.83 17.16 1.01
N PRO A 241 25.07 18.44 0.68
CA PRO A 241 26.14 19.22 1.31
C PRO A 241 25.84 19.43 2.82
N ARG A 242 26.87 19.25 3.65
CA ARG A 242 26.78 19.35 5.12
C ARG A 242 27.80 20.33 5.68
N ASN A 243 27.40 21.04 6.70
CA ASN A 243 28.27 21.89 7.52
C ASN A 243 28.02 21.61 9.01
N ASP A 244 28.78 22.26 9.90
CA ASP A 244 28.66 22.05 11.34
C ASP A 244 27.24 22.35 11.86
N ARG A 245 26.56 23.34 11.29
CA ARG A 245 25.20 23.71 11.65
C ARG A 245 24.20 22.59 11.29
N ILE A 246 24.25 22.06 10.05
CA ILE A 246 23.40 20.96 9.61
C ILE A 246 23.65 19.71 10.46
N ASN A 247 24.91 19.39 10.71
CA ASN A 247 25.27 18.24 11.55
C ASN A 247 24.75 18.40 12.99
N GLN A 248 24.77 19.61 13.53
CA GLN A 248 24.21 19.90 14.85
C GLN A 248 22.68 19.71 14.85
N GLU A 249 21.95 20.23 13.85
CA GLU A 249 20.50 20.05 13.74
C GLU A 249 20.13 18.57 13.66
N LEU A 250 20.83 17.79 12.82
CA LEU A 250 20.61 16.34 12.68
C LEU A 250 20.93 15.59 13.98
N GLN A 251 21.98 15.98 14.70
CA GLN A 251 22.32 15.37 15.98
C GLN A 251 21.22 15.63 17.02
N GLU A 252 20.70 16.85 17.11
CA GLU A 252 19.65 17.21 18.05
C GLU A 252 18.31 16.52 17.69
N ILE A 253 18.01 16.32 16.39
CA ILE A 253 16.89 15.49 15.93
C ILE A 253 17.07 14.04 16.36
N ALA A 254 18.23 13.44 16.09
CA ALA A 254 18.54 12.06 16.44
C ALA A 254 18.41 11.82 17.95
N GLU A 255 19.05 12.68 18.78
CA GLU A 255 18.97 12.58 20.24
C GLU A 255 17.53 12.72 20.78
N PHE A 256 16.70 13.53 20.13
CA PHE A 256 15.28 13.65 20.49
C PHE A 256 14.50 12.36 20.18
N LEU A 257 14.69 11.78 18.98
CA LEU A 257 14.00 10.57 18.54
C LEU A 257 14.48 9.32 19.30
N GLU A 258 15.79 9.20 19.59
CA GLU A 258 16.35 8.11 20.41
C GLU A 258 15.73 8.00 21.80
N ASN A 259 15.23 9.11 22.34
CA ASN A 259 14.54 9.14 23.63
C ASN A 259 13.01 8.90 23.51
N SER A 260 12.50 8.52 22.37
CA SER A 260 11.09 8.16 22.18
C SER A 260 10.71 6.90 22.97
N GLU A 261 9.47 6.84 23.46
CA GLU A 261 8.91 5.63 24.07
C GLU A 261 8.62 4.53 23.04
N ASP A 262 8.45 4.91 21.77
CA ASP A 262 8.25 3.97 20.66
C ASP A 262 9.61 3.44 20.15
N PRO A 263 9.85 2.11 20.18
CA PRO A 263 11.12 1.52 19.77
C PRO A 263 11.47 1.76 18.29
N ASN A 264 10.47 1.86 17.41
CA ASN A 264 10.69 2.08 15.97
C ASN A 264 11.17 3.52 15.74
N THR A 265 10.56 4.49 16.42
CA THR A 265 10.99 5.89 16.39
C THR A 265 12.42 6.05 16.96
N ALA A 266 12.73 5.37 18.07
CA ALA A 266 14.07 5.39 18.66
C ALA A 266 15.12 4.81 17.71
N PHE A 267 14.81 3.72 17.01
CA PHE A 267 15.68 3.11 15.99
C PHE A 267 15.97 4.08 14.82
N LEU A 268 14.96 4.81 14.32
CA LEU A 268 15.18 5.85 13.30
C LEU A 268 16.10 6.97 13.81
N GLY A 269 16.01 7.34 15.08
CA GLY A 269 16.93 8.28 15.72
C GLY A 269 18.39 7.81 15.63
N GLU A 270 18.67 6.55 15.96
CA GLU A 270 20.00 5.95 15.84
C GLU A 270 20.56 6.00 14.41
N ASP A 271 19.69 5.86 13.40
CA ASP A 271 20.09 5.81 11.98
C ASP A 271 20.29 7.22 11.38
N ILE A 272 19.56 8.22 11.84
CA ILE A 272 19.69 9.63 11.44
C ILE A 272 21.00 10.27 11.92
N HIS A 273 21.65 9.71 12.95
CA HIS A 273 22.86 10.26 13.53
C HIS A 273 23.93 10.60 12.48
N PRO A 274 24.44 11.85 12.44
CA PRO A 274 25.50 12.22 11.50
C PRO A 274 26.76 11.43 11.81
N VAL A 275 27.04 10.42 10.99
CA VAL A 275 28.31 9.68 10.91
C VAL A 275 28.82 9.18 12.26
N LYS A 276 28.46 7.98 12.66
CA LYS A 276 29.33 7.17 13.53
C LYS A 276 30.68 7.06 12.80
N LYS A 277 31.71 7.77 13.28
CA LYS A 277 33.09 7.54 12.85
C LYS A 277 33.37 6.04 13.04
N ARG A 278 33.47 5.29 11.93
CA ARG A 278 33.99 3.93 11.93
C ARG A 278 35.43 3.90 12.33
#